data_1c93323ef51547c3792d227b21b3c41e
#
_entry.id   1c93323ef51547c3792d227b21b3c41e
#
_cell.length_a   1.000
_cell.length_b   1.000
_cell.length_c   1.000
_cell.angle_alpha   90.00
_cell.angle_beta   90.00
_cell.angle_gamma   90.00
#
_symmetry.space_group_name_H-M   'P 1'
#
loop_
_entity.id
_entity.type
_entity.pdbx_description
1 polymer ?
#
loop_
_entity_poly.entity_id
_entity_poly.type
_entity_poly.pdbx_seq_one_letter_code
_entity_poly.pdbx_strand_id
1 'polypeptide(L)'
;LSSSVLPSAAGLRSFFMAGFECASQRRADGRRLDLLAATKHDVFAASDYALVSSRGLRAARDGMRWHLIEKTSGFYDWSSVGPMVRAARAANVQIVWDLCHYGYPDWLDVWSPSFPERFARFSKAAAQFLKDQSDEIPYFCPVNEMSFWAWAGGDMGRFNPTTKGRGDELKRQLARAAIASIDAVREVEPRARFIVAEPCIHVSPNGDSAQAIADAANYCNVQYAAHDMLVGRLNPELGGSPDKLDIVGLNYYPDNQWVLGGPPVPLGQYNYRPFRELLAQTAERYGRPVIVSELGAENTARAAWLYYVCQEVAAARRAGVTVEAMCLYPIFDYPGWDNDRHCDVGLFGTADGAGERRVSEEYAAELERQLARFEADLLAANDETAALRREAS
;
A
#
# COMPACT_ATOMS: atom_id res chain seq x y z
N LEU A 1 -20.05 -8.69 21.74
CA LEU A 1 -20.33 -7.25 21.52
C LEU A 1 -20.07 -6.98 20.04
N SER A 2 -21.12 -6.69 19.27
CA SER A 2 -21.04 -6.27 17.88
C SER A 2 -20.45 -4.87 17.84
N SER A 3 -19.14 -4.75 17.60
CA SER A 3 -18.54 -3.46 17.29
C SER A 3 -19.12 -2.99 15.96
N SER A 4 -19.83 -1.88 15.96
CA SER A 4 -20.28 -1.21 14.74
C SER A 4 -19.05 -0.59 14.07
N VAL A 5 -18.45 -1.36 13.12
CA VAL A 5 -17.34 -0.84 12.32
C VAL A 5 -17.89 0.20 11.37
N LEU A 6 -17.56 1.47 11.59
CA LEU A 6 -17.97 2.56 10.70
C LEU A 6 -17.15 2.49 9.39
N PRO A 7 -17.81 2.38 8.22
CA PRO A 7 -17.10 2.41 6.95
C PRO A 7 -16.47 3.78 6.73
N SER A 8 -15.32 3.82 6.04
CA SER A 8 -14.70 5.08 5.62
C SER A 8 -15.52 5.75 4.50
N ALA A 9 -15.39 7.08 4.34
CA ALA A 9 -16.02 7.80 3.23
C ALA A 9 -15.49 7.36 1.85
N ALA A 10 -14.29 6.76 1.81
CA ALA A 10 -13.76 6.10 0.62
C ALA A 10 -14.46 4.77 0.30
N GLY A 11 -15.40 4.30 1.13
CA GLY A 11 -16.12 3.04 0.95
C GLY A 11 -15.37 1.80 1.43
N LEU A 12 -14.30 1.97 2.22
CA LEU A 12 -13.60 0.87 2.86
C LEU A 12 -14.38 0.39 4.11
N ARG A 13 -14.42 -0.93 4.32
CA ARG A 13 -15.23 -1.56 5.40
C ARG A 13 -14.69 -1.34 6.81
N SER A 14 -13.44 -0.92 6.94
CA SER A 14 -12.86 -0.54 8.22
C SER A 14 -11.77 0.52 8.02
N PHE A 15 -11.59 1.37 9.05
CA PHE A 15 -10.55 2.38 9.06
C PHE A 15 -9.15 1.76 9.22
N PHE A 16 -9.02 0.75 10.09
CA PHE A 16 -7.80 -0.05 10.18
C PHE A 16 -7.89 -1.23 9.23
N MET A 17 -6.82 -1.46 8.47
CA MET A 17 -6.71 -2.50 7.48
C MET A 17 -5.57 -3.46 7.84
N ALA A 18 -5.68 -4.70 7.41
CA ALA A 18 -4.57 -5.64 7.40
C ALA A 18 -3.81 -5.58 6.09
N GLY A 19 -2.48 -5.65 6.11
CA GLY A 19 -1.65 -5.74 4.91
C GLY A 19 -0.95 -7.09 4.84
N PHE A 20 -1.29 -7.90 3.85
CA PHE A 20 -0.58 -9.15 3.59
C PHE A 20 0.61 -8.84 2.67
N GLU A 21 1.83 -9.08 3.17
CA GLU A 21 3.03 -8.86 2.35
C GLU A 21 3.00 -9.77 1.12
N CYS A 22 2.85 -9.16 -0.04
CA CYS A 22 2.62 -9.85 -1.30
C CYS A 22 3.73 -9.65 -2.34
N ALA A 23 4.87 -9.10 -1.91
CA ALA A 23 6.03 -8.93 -2.77
C ALA A 23 6.46 -10.26 -3.39
N SER A 24 6.66 -10.26 -4.72
CA SER A 24 6.95 -11.48 -5.49
C SER A 24 8.02 -11.28 -6.56
N GLN A 25 9.00 -10.40 -6.28
CA GLN A 25 10.09 -10.06 -7.20
C GLN A 25 11.14 -11.17 -7.32
N ARG A 26 11.96 -11.08 -8.37
CA ARG A 26 13.23 -11.80 -8.45
C ARG A 26 14.33 -10.98 -7.81
N ARG A 27 15.03 -11.58 -6.87
CA ARG A 27 16.21 -11.01 -6.22
C ARG A 27 17.38 -10.92 -7.21
N ALA A 28 18.42 -10.17 -6.84
CA ALA A 28 19.63 -10.04 -7.66
C ALA A 28 20.35 -11.37 -7.91
N ASP A 29 20.18 -12.36 -7.02
CA ASP A 29 20.67 -13.74 -7.20
C ASP A 29 19.81 -14.59 -8.16
N GLY A 30 18.75 -14.04 -8.74
CA GLY A 30 17.81 -14.71 -9.63
C GLY A 30 16.72 -15.51 -8.93
N ARG A 31 16.76 -15.69 -7.59
CA ARG A 31 15.72 -16.40 -6.84
C ARG A 31 14.46 -15.54 -6.77
N ARG A 32 13.30 -16.14 -7.03
CA ARG A 32 12.02 -15.48 -6.80
C ARG A 32 11.68 -15.46 -5.32
N LEU A 33 11.41 -14.27 -4.81
CA LEU A 33 10.76 -14.07 -3.54
C LEU A 33 9.24 -14.09 -3.77
N ASP A 34 8.51 -14.90 -3.02
CA ASP A 34 7.03 -14.93 -3.00
C ASP A 34 6.60 -14.95 -1.54
N LEU A 35 6.26 -13.79 -1.00
CA LEU A 35 6.01 -13.67 0.43
C LEU A 35 4.64 -14.19 0.86
N LEU A 36 3.66 -14.26 -0.04
CA LEU A 36 2.41 -14.97 0.26
C LEU A 36 2.65 -16.48 0.48
N ALA A 37 3.53 -17.07 -0.34
CA ALA A 37 3.93 -18.46 -0.14
C ALA A 37 4.84 -18.64 1.09
N ALA A 38 5.79 -17.72 1.31
CA ALA A 38 6.72 -17.79 2.43
C ALA A 38 6.01 -17.67 3.79
N THR A 39 4.97 -16.85 3.89
CA THR A 39 4.11 -16.71 5.06
C THR A 39 3.02 -17.77 5.14
N LYS A 40 2.89 -18.61 4.11
CA LYS A 40 1.83 -19.62 3.93
C LYS A 40 0.42 -19.01 3.90
N HIS A 41 0.31 -17.71 3.60
CA HIS A 41 -1.00 -17.08 3.51
C HIS A 41 -1.83 -17.65 2.35
N ASP A 42 -1.21 -18.02 1.26
CA ASP A 42 -1.87 -18.67 0.13
C ASP A 42 -2.47 -20.05 0.45
N VAL A 43 -1.96 -20.71 1.49
CA VAL A 43 -2.48 -22.00 2.00
C VAL A 43 -3.55 -21.77 3.06
N PHE A 44 -3.33 -20.83 3.97
CA PHE A 44 -4.17 -20.59 5.13
C PHE A 44 -5.07 -19.36 5.02
N ALA A 45 -5.34 -18.85 3.82
CA ALA A 45 -6.09 -17.63 3.59
C ALA A 45 -7.46 -17.59 4.33
N ALA A 46 -8.15 -18.73 4.43
CA ALA A 46 -9.44 -18.79 5.11
C ALA A 46 -9.33 -18.51 6.62
N SER A 47 -8.39 -19.12 7.31
CA SER A 47 -8.12 -18.87 8.73
C SER A 47 -7.51 -17.47 8.95
N ASP A 48 -6.64 -17.02 8.06
CA ASP A 48 -5.99 -15.72 8.15
C ASP A 48 -6.99 -14.56 7.99
N TYR A 49 -7.89 -14.61 7.02
CA TYR A 49 -8.93 -13.60 6.89
C TYR A 49 -9.94 -13.63 8.05
N ALA A 50 -10.29 -14.83 8.55
CA ALA A 50 -11.11 -14.94 9.75
C ALA A 50 -10.41 -14.33 10.98
N LEU A 51 -9.10 -14.55 11.11
CA LEU A 51 -8.27 -14.03 12.19
C LEU A 51 -8.23 -12.50 12.17
N VAL A 52 -7.94 -11.85 11.03
CA VAL A 52 -7.91 -10.39 10.93
C VAL A 52 -9.30 -9.78 11.11
N SER A 53 -10.34 -10.42 10.57
CA SER A 53 -11.74 -10.01 10.76
C SER A 53 -12.16 -10.03 12.24
N SER A 54 -11.72 -11.04 13.01
CA SER A 54 -11.98 -11.17 14.45
C SER A 54 -11.38 -10.03 15.27
N ARG A 55 -10.35 -9.35 14.75
CA ARG A 55 -9.71 -8.17 15.35
C ARG A 55 -10.29 -6.84 14.85
N GLY A 56 -11.42 -6.86 14.14
CA GLY A 56 -12.07 -5.65 13.62
C GLY A 56 -11.47 -5.13 12.30
N LEU A 57 -10.50 -5.83 11.71
CA LEU A 57 -9.88 -5.46 10.43
C LEU A 57 -10.72 -6.06 9.29
N ARG A 58 -11.70 -5.30 8.78
CA ARG A 58 -12.62 -5.76 7.73
C ARG A 58 -12.27 -5.26 6.33
N ALA A 59 -11.15 -4.59 6.20
CA ALA A 59 -10.50 -4.27 4.94
C ALA A 59 -9.05 -4.73 5.00
N ALA A 60 -8.50 -5.15 3.87
CA ALA A 60 -7.11 -5.57 3.78
C ALA A 60 -6.51 -5.20 2.42
N ARG A 61 -5.17 -5.10 2.35
CA ARG A 61 -4.40 -5.16 1.10
C ARG A 61 -3.83 -6.56 0.95
N ASP A 62 -3.91 -7.09 -0.26
CA ASP A 62 -3.40 -8.43 -0.60
C ASP A 62 -3.07 -8.49 -2.10
N GLY A 63 -2.22 -9.43 -2.52
CA GLY A 63 -1.63 -9.43 -3.84
C GLY A 63 -2.14 -10.51 -4.78
N MET A 64 -2.26 -10.12 -6.04
CA MET A 64 -2.37 -11.06 -7.15
C MET A 64 -0.97 -11.40 -7.65
N ARG A 65 -0.60 -12.67 -7.56
CA ARG A 65 0.71 -13.16 -8.03
C ARG A 65 0.69 -13.32 -9.54
N TRP A 66 0.86 -12.20 -10.28
CA TRP A 66 0.78 -12.17 -11.74
C TRP A 66 1.64 -13.25 -12.41
N HIS A 67 2.84 -13.49 -11.89
CA HIS A 67 3.74 -14.52 -12.38
C HIS A 67 3.20 -15.97 -12.28
N LEU A 68 2.26 -16.23 -11.37
CA LEU A 68 1.58 -17.54 -11.26
C LEU A 68 0.31 -17.60 -12.09
N ILE A 69 -0.39 -16.47 -12.23
CA ILE A 69 -1.67 -16.37 -12.94
C ILE A 69 -1.44 -16.44 -14.45
N GLU A 70 -0.41 -15.75 -14.98
CA GLU A 70 -0.12 -15.70 -16.42
C GLU A 70 1.24 -16.35 -16.73
N LYS A 71 1.36 -17.65 -16.48
CA LYS A 71 2.57 -18.43 -16.82
C LYS A 71 2.84 -18.46 -18.32
N THR A 72 1.80 -18.39 -19.13
CA THR A 72 1.83 -18.32 -20.58
C THR A 72 1.05 -17.10 -21.03
N SER A 73 1.64 -16.31 -21.92
CA SER A 73 1.05 -15.05 -22.40
C SER A 73 -0.40 -15.22 -22.86
N GLY A 74 -1.32 -14.48 -22.24
CA GLY A 74 -2.74 -14.45 -22.55
C GLY A 74 -3.56 -15.62 -21.99
N PHE A 75 -2.96 -16.53 -21.20
CA PHE A 75 -3.66 -17.61 -20.49
C PHE A 75 -3.61 -17.37 -19.00
N TYR A 76 -4.78 -17.16 -18.38
CA TYR A 76 -4.92 -16.79 -16.99
C TYR A 76 -5.42 -17.98 -16.15
N ASP A 77 -4.59 -18.46 -15.24
CA ASP A 77 -4.91 -19.48 -14.23
C ASP A 77 -5.19 -18.83 -12.87
N TRP A 78 -6.45 -18.75 -12.49
CA TRP A 78 -6.90 -18.12 -11.25
C TRP A 78 -6.81 -19.05 -10.02
N SER A 79 -6.21 -20.22 -10.15
CA SER A 79 -6.12 -21.21 -9.06
C SER A 79 -5.37 -20.70 -7.83
N SER A 80 -4.43 -19.78 -8.01
CA SER A 80 -3.63 -19.18 -6.93
C SER A 80 -4.34 -18.07 -6.16
N VAL A 81 -5.36 -17.42 -6.75
CA VAL A 81 -6.07 -16.29 -6.11
C VAL A 81 -7.55 -16.59 -5.86
N GLY A 82 -8.17 -17.46 -6.65
CA GLY A 82 -9.59 -17.78 -6.50
C GLY A 82 -9.98 -18.28 -5.11
N PRO A 83 -9.23 -19.17 -4.45
CA PRO A 83 -9.46 -19.56 -3.06
C PRO A 83 -9.39 -18.37 -2.09
N MET A 84 -8.45 -17.45 -2.28
CA MET A 84 -8.28 -16.25 -1.46
C MET A 84 -9.49 -15.31 -1.59
N VAL A 85 -9.97 -15.06 -2.81
CA VAL A 85 -11.18 -14.24 -3.05
C VAL A 85 -12.41 -14.83 -2.34
N ARG A 86 -12.62 -16.14 -2.42
CA ARG A 86 -13.73 -16.80 -1.73
C ARG A 86 -13.59 -16.74 -0.21
N ALA A 87 -12.37 -16.96 0.31
CA ALA A 87 -12.06 -16.91 1.73
C ALA A 87 -12.27 -15.51 2.32
N ALA A 88 -11.78 -14.47 1.65
CA ALA A 88 -11.97 -13.08 2.07
C ALA A 88 -13.46 -12.72 2.16
N ARG A 89 -14.25 -13.12 1.16
CA ARG A 89 -15.72 -12.90 1.15
C ARG A 89 -16.40 -13.65 2.30
N ALA A 90 -16.04 -14.91 2.53
CA ALA A 90 -16.61 -15.71 3.62
C ALA A 90 -16.30 -15.11 5.00
N ALA A 91 -15.11 -14.48 5.16
CA ALA A 91 -14.71 -13.77 6.38
C ALA A 91 -15.23 -12.33 6.46
N ASN A 92 -15.97 -11.84 5.44
CA ASN A 92 -16.42 -10.45 5.32
C ASN A 92 -15.27 -9.44 5.35
N VAL A 93 -14.16 -9.75 4.69
CA VAL A 93 -13.00 -8.87 4.50
C VAL A 93 -12.99 -8.36 3.06
N GLN A 94 -13.03 -7.03 2.90
CA GLN A 94 -12.88 -6.35 1.62
C GLN A 94 -11.40 -6.25 1.27
N ILE A 95 -11.03 -6.63 0.05
CA ILE A 95 -9.62 -6.61 -0.37
C ILE A 95 -9.35 -5.47 -1.35
N VAL A 96 -8.29 -4.73 -1.08
CA VAL A 96 -7.57 -3.91 -2.06
C VAL A 96 -6.53 -4.81 -2.73
N TRP A 97 -6.75 -5.15 -3.99
CA TRP A 97 -5.87 -6.07 -4.70
C TRP A 97 -4.66 -5.36 -5.31
N ASP A 98 -3.48 -5.69 -4.85
CA ASP A 98 -2.24 -5.29 -5.51
C ASP A 98 -2.09 -6.12 -6.79
N LEU A 99 -2.21 -5.47 -7.96
CA LEU A 99 -2.07 -6.16 -9.24
C LEU A 99 -0.61 -6.48 -9.55
N CYS A 100 0.32 -5.63 -9.10
CA CYS A 100 1.75 -5.86 -9.22
C CYS A 100 2.50 -5.30 -8.01
N HIS A 101 2.98 -6.21 -7.15
CA HIS A 101 3.90 -5.89 -6.06
C HIS A 101 5.28 -6.44 -6.41
N TYR A 102 5.94 -5.72 -7.36
CA TYR A 102 7.27 -5.95 -7.97
C TYR A 102 7.44 -7.24 -8.80
N GLY A 103 6.50 -8.20 -8.72
CA GLY A 103 6.59 -9.46 -9.44
C GLY A 103 5.77 -9.48 -10.73
N TYR A 104 6.38 -9.94 -11.82
CA TYR A 104 5.74 -10.14 -13.12
C TYR A 104 6.19 -11.46 -13.75
N PRO A 105 5.52 -11.97 -14.81
CA PRO A 105 5.89 -13.21 -15.47
C PRO A 105 7.31 -13.21 -16.01
N ASP A 106 8.01 -14.35 -15.89
CA ASP A 106 9.42 -14.49 -16.29
C ASP A 106 9.66 -14.35 -17.80
N TRP A 107 8.64 -14.61 -18.61
CA TRP A 107 8.69 -14.46 -20.07
C TRP A 107 8.54 -13.00 -20.54
N LEU A 108 8.17 -12.09 -19.63
CA LEU A 108 7.89 -10.69 -19.95
C LEU A 108 9.09 -9.80 -19.61
N ASP A 109 9.52 -9.02 -20.57
CA ASP A 109 10.55 -8.00 -20.36
C ASP A 109 9.88 -6.66 -20.00
N VAL A 110 10.21 -6.12 -18.81
CA VAL A 110 9.68 -4.82 -18.34
C VAL A 110 10.10 -3.66 -19.25
N TRP A 111 11.22 -3.79 -19.97
CA TRP A 111 11.71 -2.77 -20.90
C TRP A 111 11.01 -2.81 -22.26
N SER A 112 10.28 -3.88 -22.54
CA SER A 112 9.54 -4.01 -23.79
C SER A 112 8.46 -2.93 -23.91
N PRO A 113 8.30 -2.28 -25.07
CA PRO A 113 7.16 -1.40 -25.34
C PRO A 113 5.80 -2.07 -25.12
N SER A 114 5.73 -3.41 -25.20
CA SER A 114 4.51 -4.18 -24.94
C SER A 114 4.19 -4.40 -23.46
N PHE A 115 5.10 -4.08 -22.53
CA PHE A 115 4.87 -4.30 -21.08
C PHE A 115 3.59 -3.62 -20.56
N PRO A 116 3.34 -2.32 -20.83
CA PRO A 116 2.12 -1.65 -20.40
C PRO A 116 0.85 -2.30 -20.94
N GLU A 117 0.85 -2.69 -22.21
CA GLU A 117 -0.29 -3.36 -22.84
C GLU A 117 -0.54 -4.75 -22.22
N ARG A 118 0.51 -5.51 -21.94
CA ARG A 118 0.39 -6.83 -21.30
C ARG A 118 -0.16 -6.70 -19.90
N PHE A 119 0.34 -5.73 -19.12
CA PHE A 119 -0.16 -5.45 -17.79
C PHE A 119 -1.63 -5.01 -17.82
N ALA A 120 -2.02 -4.15 -18.76
CA ALA A 120 -3.40 -3.73 -18.94
C ALA A 120 -4.34 -4.91 -19.26
N ARG A 121 -3.92 -5.85 -20.10
CA ARG A 121 -4.70 -7.07 -20.40
C ARG A 121 -4.86 -7.96 -19.17
N PHE A 122 -3.79 -8.16 -18.40
CA PHE A 122 -3.86 -8.89 -17.13
C PHE A 122 -4.82 -8.21 -16.15
N SER A 123 -4.70 -6.89 -15.98
CA SER A 123 -5.54 -6.10 -15.08
C SER A 123 -7.02 -6.16 -15.48
N LYS A 124 -7.31 -6.09 -16.77
CA LYS A 124 -8.67 -6.27 -17.32
C LYS A 124 -9.22 -7.66 -17.00
N ALA A 125 -8.41 -8.70 -17.21
CA ALA A 125 -8.80 -10.07 -16.89
C ALA A 125 -9.03 -10.27 -15.38
N ALA A 126 -8.20 -9.65 -14.53
CA ALA A 126 -8.37 -9.67 -13.08
C ALA A 126 -9.67 -8.99 -12.64
N ALA A 127 -9.98 -7.83 -13.21
CA ALA A 127 -11.24 -7.13 -12.94
C ALA A 127 -12.45 -7.96 -13.37
N GLN A 128 -12.40 -8.59 -14.55
CA GLN A 128 -13.46 -9.49 -15.02
C GLN A 128 -13.63 -10.70 -14.09
N PHE A 129 -12.52 -11.33 -13.70
CA PHE A 129 -12.54 -12.44 -12.75
C PHE A 129 -13.21 -12.08 -11.42
N LEU A 130 -12.89 -10.91 -10.85
CA LEU A 130 -13.51 -10.44 -9.61
C LEU A 130 -15.01 -10.13 -9.80
N LYS A 131 -15.37 -9.47 -10.91
CA LYS A 131 -16.76 -9.15 -11.25
C LYS A 131 -17.63 -10.40 -11.40
N ASP A 132 -17.07 -11.47 -11.97
CA ASP A 132 -17.75 -12.77 -12.10
C ASP A 132 -17.99 -13.46 -10.74
N GLN A 133 -17.21 -13.08 -9.71
CA GLN A 133 -17.36 -13.60 -8.35
C GLN A 133 -18.35 -12.79 -7.51
N SER A 134 -18.51 -11.48 -7.77
CA SER A 134 -19.28 -10.58 -6.92
C SER A 134 -19.62 -9.26 -7.62
N ASP A 135 -20.74 -8.64 -7.26
CA ASP A 135 -21.07 -7.27 -7.67
C ASP A 135 -20.49 -6.19 -6.73
N GLU A 136 -19.59 -6.56 -5.82
CA GLU A 136 -18.90 -5.61 -4.95
C GLU A 136 -17.96 -4.72 -5.78
N ILE A 137 -17.87 -3.45 -5.41
CA ILE A 137 -16.92 -2.51 -6.04
C ILE A 137 -15.51 -2.97 -5.71
N PRO A 138 -14.68 -3.33 -6.70
CA PRO A 138 -13.31 -3.74 -6.44
C PRO A 138 -12.40 -2.54 -6.19
N TYR A 139 -11.42 -2.73 -5.30
CA TYR A 139 -10.33 -1.80 -5.04
C TYR A 139 -9.03 -2.41 -5.53
N PHE A 140 -8.19 -1.59 -6.16
CA PHE A 140 -6.91 -2.01 -6.69
C PHE A 140 -5.79 -1.06 -6.30
N CYS A 141 -4.60 -1.61 -6.04
CA CYS A 141 -3.33 -0.93 -6.19
C CYS A 141 -2.70 -1.42 -7.50
N PRO A 142 -2.63 -0.59 -8.55
CA PRO A 142 -2.14 -1.06 -9.85
C PRO A 142 -0.70 -1.56 -9.79
N VAL A 143 0.20 -0.72 -9.29
CA VAL A 143 1.63 -1.03 -9.06
C VAL A 143 2.02 -0.45 -7.72
N ASN A 144 2.50 -1.30 -6.81
CA ASN A 144 3.01 -0.84 -5.53
C ASN A 144 4.33 -0.10 -5.72
N GLU A 145 4.46 1.09 -5.11
CA GLU A 145 5.69 1.87 -4.96
C GLU A 145 6.54 1.97 -6.25
N MET A 146 5.98 2.51 -7.30
CA MET A 146 6.70 2.70 -8.57
C MET A 146 8.03 3.43 -8.37
N SER A 147 8.08 4.39 -7.44
CA SER A 147 9.30 5.16 -7.14
C SER A 147 10.34 4.32 -6.42
N PHE A 148 9.94 3.48 -5.47
CA PHE A 148 10.86 2.57 -4.79
C PHE A 148 11.36 1.48 -5.75
N TRP A 149 10.47 0.89 -6.55
CA TRP A 149 10.85 -0.11 -7.55
C TRP A 149 11.85 0.48 -8.55
N ALA A 150 11.60 1.70 -9.04
CA ALA A 150 12.51 2.39 -9.94
C ALA A 150 13.91 2.56 -9.33
N TRP A 151 13.98 2.99 -8.07
CA TRP A 151 15.24 3.11 -7.35
C TRP A 151 15.89 1.75 -7.08
N ALA A 152 15.20 0.83 -6.45
CA ALA A 152 15.78 -0.44 -6.00
C ALA A 152 16.11 -1.38 -7.17
N GLY A 153 15.21 -1.52 -8.14
CA GLY A 153 15.37 -2.40 -9.30
C GLY A 153 16.07 -1.75 -10.49
N GLY A 154 15.79 -0.47 -10.73
CA GLY A 154 16.28 0.29 -11.88
C GLY A 154 17.63 0.95 -11.66
N ASP A 155 17.87 1.57 -10.50
CA ASP A 155 19.12 2.29 -10.21
C ASP A 155 20.12 1.45 -9.42
N MET A 156 19.65 0.69 -8.43
CA MET A 156 20.54 -0.05 -7.52
C MET A 156 20.72 -1.53 -7.90
N GLY A 157 19.81 -2.11 -8.68
CA GLY A 157 19.86 -3.50 -9.11
C GLY A 157 19.68 -4.51 -7.97
N ARG A 158 18.90 -4.15 -6.92
CA ARG A 158 18.65 -5.03 -5.77
C ARG A 158 17.73 -6.20 -6.10
N PHE A 159 16.78 -5.96 -6.99
CA PHE A 159 15.86 -6.97 -7.51
C PHE A 159 15.45 -6.63 -8.97
N ASN A 160 14.59 -7.41 -9.59
CA ASN A 160 14.21 -7.21 -10.99
C ASN A 160 13.75 -5.77 -11.29
N PRO A 161 14.17 -5.20 -12.43
CA PRO A 161 14.92 -5.79 -13.54
C PRO A 161 16.43 -5.89 -13.33
N THR A 162 16.95 -5.65 -12.13
CA THR A 162 18.36 -5.80 -11.74
C THR A 162 19.29 -4.96 -12.61
N THR A 163 18.91 -3.72 -12.88
CA THR A 163 19.71 -2.76 -13.67
C THR A 163 20.29 -1.67 -12.79
N LYS A 164 21.18 -0.85 -13.35
CA LYS A 164 21.78 0.31 -12.66
C LYS A 164 21.61 1.56 -13.51
N GLY A 165 21.28 2.69 -12.85
CA GLY A 165 21.17 4.00 -13.48
C GLY A 165 20.01 4.13 -14.51
N ARG A 166 18.99 3.26 -14.42
CA ARG A 166 17.80 3.28 -15.30
C ARG A 166 16.49 3.49 -14.53
N GLY A 167 16.57 4.05 -13.33
CA GLY A 167 15.38 4.24 -12.48
C GLY A 167 14.33 5.15 -13.12
N ASP A 168 14.72 6.27 -13.71
CA ASP A 168 13.78 7.17 -14.38
C ASP A 168 13.06 6.51 -15.56
N GLU A 169 13.77 5.71 -16.34
CA GLU A 169 13.19 4.96 -17.45
C GLU A 169 12.17 3.93 -16.94
N LEU A 170 12.55 3.20 -15.88
CA LEU A 170 11.67 2.23 -15.24
C LEU A 170 10.42 2.92 -14.66
N LYS A 171 10.58 4.03 -13.94
CA LYS A 171 9.45 4.78 -13.37
C LYS A 171 8.44 5.20 -14.44
N ARG A 172 8.91 5.76 -15.56
CA ARG A 172 8.03 6.11 -16.69
C ARG A 172 7.32 4.90 -17.28
N GLN A 173 8.00 3.77 -17.38
CA GLN A 173 7.41 2.54 -17.89
C GLN A 173 6.33 1.98 -16.95
N LEU A 174 6.60 2.00 -15.63
CA LEU A 174 5.64 1.58 -14.62
C LEU A 174 4.42 2.52 -14.55
N ALA A 175 4.64 3.83 -14.62
CA ALA A 175 3.55 4.80 -14.68
C ALA A 175 2.66 4.59 -15.92
N ARG A 176 3.26 4.37 -17.09
CA ARG A 176 2.52 4.03 -18.32
C ARG A 176 1.70 2.75 -18.16
N ALA A 177 2.29 1.74 -17.52
CA ALA A 177 1.61 0.48 -17.24
C ALA A 177 0.45 0.67 -16.25
N ALA A 178 0.62 1.46 -15.18
CA ALA A 178 -0.42 1.76 -14.22
C ALA A 178 -1.59 2.53 -14.86
N ILE A 179 -1.30 3.54 -15.69
CA ILE A 179 -2.33 4.29 -16.43
C ILE A 179 -3.14 3.35 -17.35
N ALA A 180 -2.46 2.53 -18.15
CA ALA A 180 -3.11 1.58 -19.03
C ALA A 180 -3.93 0.52 -18.27
N SER A 181 -3.45 0.10 -17.10
CA SER A 181 -4.15 -0.82 -16.20
C SER A 181 -5.47 -0.21 -15.69
N ILE A 182 -5.43 1.04 -15.21
CA ILE A 182 -6.61 1.77 -14.71
C ILE A 182 -7.68 1.86 -15.80
N ASP A 183 -7.30 2.24 -17.01
CA ASP A 183 -8.22 2.33 -18.14
C ASP A 183 -8.84 0.98 -18.48
N ALA A 184 -8.02 -0.06 -18.58
CA ALA A 184 -8.47 -1.40 -18.92
C ALA A 184 -9.41 -2.01 -17.84
N VAL A 185 -9.15 -1.75 -16.57
CA VAL A 185 -10.03 -2.16 -15.46
C VAL A 185 -11.38 -1.44 -15.55
N ARG A 186 -11.38 -0.12 -15.81
CA ARG A 186 -12.62 0.68 -15.92
C ARG A 186 -13.47 0.33 -17.13
N GLU A 187 -12.91 -0.24 -18.18
CA GLU A 187 -13.70 -0.80 -19.28
C GLU A 187 -14.60 -1.96 -18.83
N VAL A 188 -14.17 -2.71 -17.79
CA VAL A 188 -14.91 -3.85 -17.23
C VAL A 188 -15.81 -3.42 -16.07
N GLU A 189 -15.24 -2.64 -15.15
CA GLU A 189 -15.92 -2.18 -13.94
C GLU A 189 -15.67 -0.67 -13.73
N PRO A 190 -16.53 0.18 -14.28
CA PRO A 190 -16.37 1.64 -14.17
C PRO A 190 -16.39 2.17 -12.73
N ARG A 191 -16.95 1.40 -11.78
CA ARG A 191 -16.99 1.75 -10.34
C ARG A 191 -15.68 1.46 -9.62
N ALA A 192 -14.76 0.72 -10.24
CA ALA A 192 -13.48 0.33 -9.61
C ALA A 192 -12.74 1.53 -9.03
N ARG A 193 -12.15 1.35 -7.85
CA ARG A 193 -11.42 2.39 -7.13
C ARG A 193 -9.93 2.04 -7.08
N PHE A 194 -9.10 3.06 -7.20
CA PHE A 194 -7.65 2.88 -7.26
C PHE A 194 -6.96 3.62 -6.12
N ILE A 195 -6.14 2.87 -5.38
CA ILE A 195 -5.23 3.37 -4.37
C ILE A 195 -3.82 3.29 -4.95
N VAL A 196 -3.18 4.42 -5.15
CA VAL A 196 -1.80 4.45 -5.67
C VAL A 196 -0.87 4.64 -4.49
N ALA A 197 -0.20 3.56 -4.10
CA ALA A 197 0.68 3.50 -2.94
C ALA A 197 2.12 3.87 -3.33
N GLU A 198 2.68 4.88 -2.69
CA GLU A 198 4.05 5.36 -2.87
C GLU A 198 4.72 5.64 -1.52
N PRO A 199 6.06 5.56 -1.41
CA PRO A 199 6.75 5.93 -0.18
C PRO A 199 6.51 7.39 0.17
N CYS A 200 6.16 7.65 1.44
CA CYS A 200 6.12 8.99 1.99
C CYS A 200 7.44 9.29 2.68
N ILE A 201 8.21 10.24 2.16
CA ILE A 201 9.56 10.53 2.65
C ILE A 201 9.74 11.97 3.08
N HIS A 202 10.70 12.18 3.99
CA HIS A 202 11.29 13.50 4.24
C HIS A 202 12.81 13.41 4.31
N VAL A 203 13.48 14.29 3.55
CA VAL A 203 14.94 14.33 3.47
C VAL A 203 15.41 15.68 3.96
N SER A 204 16.18 15.65 5.03
CA SER A 204 16.79 16.83 5.62
C SER A 204 18.10 17.22 4.92
N PRO A 205 18.44 18.50 4.84
CA PRO A 205 19.70 18.93 4.24
C PRO A 205 20.92 18.43 5.05
N ASN A 206 22.00 18.12 4.36
CA ASN A 206 23.29 17.83 4.96
C ASN A 206 24.10 19.12 5.09
N GLY A 207 23.78 19.91 6.12
CA GLY A 207 24.36 21.23 6.39
C GLY A 207 23.42 22.40 6.05
N ASP A 208 23.89 23.63 6.33
CA ASP A 208 23.06 24.84 6.29
C ASP A 208 23.26 25.68 5.02
N SER A 209 24.02 25.20 4.03
CA SER A 209 24.22 25.91 2.79
C SER A 209 22.93 25.98 1.96
N ALA A 210 22.72 27.07 1.23
CA ALA A 210 21.57 27.21 0.33
C ALA A 210 21.48 26.05 -0.69
N GLN A 211 22.65 25.54 -1.14
CA GLN A 211 22.69 24.40 -2.06
C GLN A 211 22.22 23.12 -1.38
N ALA A 212 22.70 22.80 -0.16
CA ALA A 212 22.29 21.60 0.57
C ALA A 212 20.77 21.62 0.86
N ILE A 213 20.22 22.79 1.21
CA ILE A 213 18.78 22.96 1.44
C ILE A 213 17.99 22.73 0.14
N ALA A 214 18.45 23.31 -0.98
CA ALA A 214 17.80 23.12 -2.29
C ALA A 214 17.86 21.66 -2.76
N ASP A 215 18.99 20.98 -2.59
CA ASP A 215 19.17 19.58 -2.97
C ASP A 215 18.25 18.66 -2.17
N ALA A 216 18.13 18.85 -0.86
CA ALA A 216 17.23 18.09 -0.01
C ALA A 216 15.75 18.33 -0.40
N ALA A 217 15.37 19.58 -0.65
CA ALA A 217 14.02 19.92 -1.09
C ALA A 217 13.68 19.29 -2.46
N ASN A 218 14.63 19.33 -3.40
CA ASN A 218 14.46 18.67 -4.71
C ASN A 218 14.31 17.15 -4.55
N TYR A 219 15.09 16.53 -3.65
CA TYR A 219 14.96 15.10 -3.40
C TYR A 219 13.60 14.76 -2.77
N CYS A 220 13.10 15.55 -1.81
CA CYS A 220 11.76 15.37 -1.25
C CYS A 220 10.67 15.39 -2.34
N ASN A 221 10.83 16.19 -3.39
CA ASN A 221 9.85 16.26 -4.48
C ASN A 221 9.82 15.01 -5.37
N VAL A 222 10.87 14.19 -5.37
CA VAL A 222 10.91 12.93 -6.15
C VAL A 222 9.81 11.95 -5.73
N GLN A 223 9.38 11.97 -4.46
CA GLN A 223 8.30 11.12 -3.97
C GLN A 223 6.97 11.32 -4.70
N TYR A 224 6.75 12.50 -5.28
CA TYR A 224 5.52 12.84 -5.99
C TYR A 224 5.53 12.46 -7.47
N ALA A 225 6.70 12.09 -8.01
CA ALA A 225 6.88 11.91 -9.46
C ALA A 225 5.90 10.89 -10.06
N ALA A 226 5.69 9.75 -9.40
CA ALA A 226 4.78 8.72 -9.89
C ALA A 226 3.32 9.20 -9.89
N HIS A 227 2.85 9.79 -8.80
CA HIS A 227 1.52 10.38 -8.73
C HIS A 227 1.34 11.52 -9.74
N ASP A 228 2.37 12.37 -9.91
CA ASP A 228 2.33 13.48 -10.87
C ASP A 228 2.27 12.97 -12.33
N MET A 229 2.92 11.85 -12.65
CA MET A 229 2.77 11.18 -13.94
C MET A 229 1.35 10.66 -14.15
N LEU A 230 0.76 10.03 -13.14
CA LEU A 230 -0.60 9.51 -13.24
C LEU A 230 -1.63 10.61 -13.44
N VAL A 231 -1.48 11.77 -12.78
CA VAL A 231 -2.42 12.89 -12.95
C VAL A 231 -2.07 13.82 -14.12
N GLY A 232 -1.03 13.51 -14.90
CA GLY A 232 -0.62 14.27 -16.08
C GLY A 232 0.14 15.56 -15.81
N ARG A 233 0.62 15.78 -14.58
CA ARG A 233 1.45 16.94 -14.21
C ARG A 233 2.90 16.80 -14.64
N LEU A 234 3.38 15.56 -14.70
CA LEU A 234 4.72 15.19 -15.13
C LEU A 234 4.59 14.20 -16.27
N ASN A 235 5.40 14.36 -17.34
CA ASN A 235 5.39 13.50 -18.52
C ASN A 235 3.97 13.26 -19.09
N PRO A 236 3.22 14.30 -19.50
CA PRO A 236 1.84 14.16 -19.95
C PRO A 236 1.66 13.26 -21.15
N GLU A 237 2.73 13.00 -21.90
CA GLU A 237 2.77 12.04 -23.02
C GLU A 237 2.54 10.58 -22.59
N LEU A 238 2.59 10.30 -21.30
CA LEU A 238 2.25 8.96 -20.77
C LEU A 238 0.74 8.70 -20.73
N GLY A 239 -0.09 9.74 -20.93
CA GLY A 239 -1.55 9.62 -20.95
C GLY A 239 -2.20 9.77 -19.58
N GLY A 240 -1.48 10.29 -18.59
CA GLY A 240 -2.00 10.60 -17.26
C GLY A 240 -3.07 11.70 -17.29
N SER A 241 -4.01 11.61 -16.36
CA SER A 241 -5.09 12.61 -16.18
C SER A 241 -5.62 12.55 -14.73
N PRO A 242 -6.28 13.60 -14.22
CA PRO A 242 -6.71 13.66 -12.82
C PRO A 242 -7.62 12.51 -12.37
N ASP A 243 -8.31 11.85 -13.28
CA ASP A 243 -9.15 10.69 -13.00
C ASP A 243 -8.36 9.40 -12.74
N LYS A 244 -7.04 9.36 -13.02
CA LYS A 244 -6.21 8.19 -12.74
C LYS A 244 -5.81 8.05 -11.26
N LEU A 245 -6.21 8.98 -10.40
CA LEU A 245 -5.87 8.99 -8.98
C LEU A 245 -7.15 9.19 -8.14
N ASP A 246 -7.72 8.11 -7.62
CA ASP A 246 -8.89 8.18 -6.74
C ASP A 246 -8.49 8.44 -5.29
N ILE A 247 -7.50 7.70 -4.79
CA ILE A 247 -7.02 7.73 -3.41
C ILE A 247 -5.50 7.70 -3.42
N VAL A 248 -4.88 8.62 -2.68
CA VAL A 248 -3.42 8.64 -2.52
C VAL A 248 -3.05 7.70 -1.38
N GLY A 249 -2.24 6.68 -1.68
CA GLY A 249 -1.65 5.79 -0.68
C GLY A 249 -0.26 6.26 -0.27
N LEU A 250 -0.01 6.33 1.03
CA LEU A 250 1.29 6.68 1.60
C LEU A 250 1.83 5.53 2.43
N ASN A 251 2.98 4.99 2.03
CA ASN A 251 3.71 3.97 2.78
C ASN A 251 4.71 4.68 3.70
N TYR A 252 4.58 4.46 5.01
CA TYR A 252 5.35 5.22 5.99
C TYR A 252 5.91 4.35 7.11
N TYR A 253 7.25 4.28 7.14
CA TYR A 253 8.04 3.47 8.07
C TYR A 253 9.03 4.33 8.86
N PRO A 254 9.64 3.83 9.95
CA PRO A 254 10.60 4.59 10.76
C PRO A 254 11.77 5.20 9.98
N ASP A 255 12.22 4.51 8.93
CA ASP A 255 13.38 4.91 8.12
C ASP A 255 13.03 5.81 6.92
N ASN A 256 11.77 6.27 6.81
CA ASN A 256 11.34 7.14 5.70
C ASN A 256 11.82 8.60 5.85
N GLN A 257 12.60 8.90 6.88
CA GLN A 257 13.25 10.21 7.04
C GLN A 257 14.75 10.04 7.25
N TRP A 258 15.53 10.81 6.50
CA TRP A 258 17.01 10.76 6.60
C TRP A 258 17.65 12.09 6.20
N VAL A 259 18.94 12.24 6.50
CA VAL A 259 19.78 13.34 5.99
C VAL A 259 20.25 12.99 4.59
N LEU A 260 20.17 13.90 3.62
CA LEU A 260 20.60 13.65 2.24
C LEU A 260 22.07 13.16 2.19
N GLY A 261 22.28 11.93 1.72
CA GLY A 261 23.59 11.29 1.73
C GLY A 261 24.10 10.92 3.12
N GLY A 262 23.23 10.95 4.15
CA GLY A 262 23.57 10.69 5.54
C GLY A 262 22.67 9.64 6.21
N PRO A 263 22.68 9.60 7.55
CA PRO A 263 21.94 8.62 8.33
C PRO A 263 20.43 8.88 8.37
N PRO A 264 19.63 7.87 8.77
CA PRO A 264 18.21 8.08 9.13
C PRO A 264 18.06 9.15 10.23
N VAL A 265 16.92 9.86 10.18
CA VAL A 265 16.50 10.81 11.20
C VAL A 265 15.41 10.13 12.05
N PRO A 266 15.76 9.59 13.23
CA PRO A 266 14.80 8.92 14.08
C PRO A 266 13.80 9.91 14.71
N LEU A 267 12.64 9.39 15.11
CA LEU A 267 11.62 10.14 15.85
C LEU A 267 12.24 10.83 17.07
N GLY A 268 11.93 12.14 17.22
CA GLY A 268 12.44 12.98 18.31
C GLY A 268 13.70 13.78 17.99
N GLN A 269 14.34 13.56 16.85
CA GLN A 269 15.41 14.49 16.42
C GLN A 269 14.84 15.84 15.97
N TYR A 270 15.64 16.90 16.11
CA TYR A 270 15.21 18.29 15.83
C TYR A 270 14.79 18.53 14.39
N ASN A 271 15.32 17.77 13.44
CA ASN A 271 15.03 17.84 12.02
C ASN A 271 14.01 16.77 11.54
N TYR A 272 13.41 16.02 12.49
CA TYR A 272 12.34 15.11 12.18
C TYR A 272 11.06 15.90 11.87
N ARG A 273 10.46 15.65 10.71
CA ARG A 273 9.22 16.29 10.30
C ARG A 273 8.02 15.48 10.76
N PRO A 274 7.06 16.05 11.54
CA PRO A 274 5.88 15.33 11.98
C PRO A 274 5.08 14.75 10.81
N PHE A 275 4.63 13.51 10.92
CA PHE A 275 3.93 12.83 9.82
C PHE A 275 2.64 13.53 9.41
N ARG A 276 1.91 14.19 10.35
CA ARG A 276 0.73 15.02 10.03
C ARG A 276 1.01 16.11 9.00
N GLU A 277 2.22 16.65 8.96
CA GLU A 277 2.61 17.67 7.98
C GLU A 277 2.82 17.07 6.58
N LEU A 278 3.38 15.86 6.52
CA LEU A 278 3.55 15.13 5.26
C LEU A 278 2.18 14.71 4.69
N LEU A 279 1.25 14.26 5.56
CA LEU A 279 -0.14 13.98 5.20
C LEU A 279 -0.84 15.23 4.64
N ALA A 280 -0.74 16.37 5.34
CA ALA A 280 -1.35 17.62 4.92
C ALA A 280 -0.79 18.11 3.58
N GLN A 281 0.53 18.10 3.42
CA GLN A 281 1.20 18.49 2.17
C GLN A 281 0.74 17.65 0.97
N THR A 282 0.60 16.33 1.18
CA THR A 282 0.16 15.42 0.11
C THR A 282 -1.31 15.61 -0.24
N ALA A 283 -2.18 15.74 0.79
CA ALA A 283 -3.60 15.99 0.59
C ALA A 283 -3.86 17.32 -0.14
N GLU A 284 -3.15 18.39 0.24
CA GLU A 284 -3.22 19.69 -0.42
C GLU A 284 -2.77 19.60 -1.88
N ARG A 285 -1.66 18.88 -2.15
CA ARG A 285 -1.11 18.75 -3.49
C ARG A 285 -2.10 18.12 -4.47
N TYR A 286 -2.83 17.11 -4.07
CA TYR A 286 -3.67 16.32 -4.99
C TYR A 286 -5.16 16.61 -4.85
N GLY A 287 -5.63 17.18 -3.75
CA GLY A 287 -7.05 17.38 -3.48
C GLY A 287 -7.82 16.05 -3.45
N ARG A 288 -7.18 14.99 -2.98
CA ARG A 288 -7.73 13.63 -2.95
C ARG A 288 -7.71 13.08 -1.52
N PRO A 289 -8.61 12.13 -1.19
CA PRO A 289 -8.48 11.37 0.05
C PRO A 289 -7.11 10.67 0.12
N VAL A 290 -6.58 10.59 1.33
CA VAL A 290 -5.31 9.91 1.61
C VAL A 290 -5.57 8.69 2.48
N ILE A 291 -4.83 7.61 2.27
CA ILE A 291 -4.72 6.52 3.23
C ILE A 291 -3.25 6.31 3.60
N VAL A 292 -2.99 5.85 4.81
CA VAL A 292 -1.70 5.27 5.16
C VAL A 292 -1.74 3.83 4.67
N SER A 293 -1.26 3.62 3.44
CA SER A 293 -1.40 2.33 2.73
C SER A 293 -0.43 1.27 3.23
N GLU A 294 0.62 1.67 3.93
CA GLU A 294 1.49 0.80 4.70
C GLU A 294 2.03 1.55 5.92
N LEU A 295 1.95 0.91 7.08
CA LEU A 295 2.66 1.32 8.28
C LEU A 295 3.10 0.09 9.07
N GLY A 296 4.33 0.13 9.57
CA GLY A 296 4.87 -0.96 10.37
C GLY A 296 6.23 -0.61 10.93
N ALA A 297 6.66 -1.40 11.89
CA ALA A 297 8.00 -1.35 12.46
C ALA A 297 8.40 -2.75 12.91
N GLU A 298 9.65 -2.94 13.31
CA GLU A 298 10.18 -4.23 13.69
C GLU A 298 10.37 -4.35 15.21
N ASN A 299 10.25 -5.55 15.73
CA ASN A 299 10.49 -5.93 17.12
C ASN A 299 9.66 -5.08 18.13
N THR A 300 10.32 -4.52 19.12
CA THR A 300 9.69 -3.73 20.19
C THR A 300 9.15 -2.37 19.72
N ALA A 301 9.51 -1.92 18.52
CA ALA A 301 9.02 -0.66 17.97
C ALA A 301 7.59 -0.73 17.42
N ARG A 302 7.02 -1.92 17.19
CA ARG A 302 5.72 -2.10 16.52
C ARG A 302 4.58 -1.32 17.17
N ALA A 303 4.35 -1.52 18.47
CA ALA A 303 3.28 -0.86 19.22
C ALA A 303 3.53 0.67 19.33
N ALA A 304 4.76 1.07 19.58
CA ALA A 304 5.13 2.49 19.71
C ALA A 304 4.96 3.24 18.38
N TRP A 305 5.32 2.60 17.26
CA TRP A 305 5.13 3.17 15.92
C TRP A 305 3.66 3.31 15.54
N LEU A 306 2.84 2.29 15.82
CA LEU A 306 1.39 2.38 15.63
C LEU A 306 0.81 3.53 16.44
N TYR A 307 1.17 3.64 17.73
CA TYR A 307 0.74 4.75 18.58
C TYR A 307 1.11 6.10 17.95
N TYR A 308 2.38 6.29 17.56
CA TYR A 308 2.85 7.53 16.96
C TYR A 308 2.06 7.89 15.68
N VAL A 309 1.96 6.97 14.74
CA VAL A 309 1.25 7.22 13.48
C VAL A 309 -0.22 7.53 13.72
N CYS A 310 -0.88 6.84 14.66
CA CYS A 310 -2.25 7.12 15.04
C CYS A 310 -2.42 8.54 15.62
N GLN A 311 -1.48 9.02 16.46
CA GLN A 311 -1.52 10.39 16.98
C GLN A 311 -1.41 11.42 15.84
N GLU A 312 -0.52 11.20 14.91
CA GLU A 312 -0.28 12.08 13.76
C GLU A 312 -1.49 12.11 12.80
N VAL A 313 -2.05 10.95 12.50
CA VAL A 313 -3.27 10.84 11.67
C VAL A 313 -4.46 11.51 12.34
N ALA A 314 -4.67 11.30 13.65
CA ALA A 314 -5.74 11.98 14.38
C ALA A 314 -5.55 13.51 14.39
N ALA A 315 -4.30 13.99 14.51
CA ALA A 315 -4.01 15.42 14.44
C ALA A 315 -4.26 15.99 13.03
N ALA A 316 -3.84 15.27 11.96
CA ALA A 316 -4.11 15.65 10.58
C ALA A 316 -5.62 15.74 10.31
N ARG A 317 -6.40 14.74 10.75
CA ARG A 317 -7.86 14.72 10.58
C ARG A 317 -8.54 15.91 11.29
N ARG A 318 -8.13 16.22 12.53
CA ARG A 318 -8.63 17.43 13.25
C ARG A 318 -8.27 18.72 12.52
N ALA A 319 -7.18 18.76 11.77
CA ALA A 319 -6.79 19.88 10.91
C ALA A 319 -7.51 19.88 9.55
N GLY A 320 -8.46 18.99 9.31
CA GLY A 320 -9.27 18.94 8.09
C GLY A 320 -8.70 18.06 6.96
N VAL A 321 -7.61 17.31 7.21
CA VAL A 321 -7.06 16.37 6.22
C VAL A 321 -7.94 15.12 6.17
N THR A 322 -8.42 14.77 4.97
CA THR A 322 -9.21 13.57 4.76
C THR A 322 -8.30 12.33 4.71
N VAL A 323 -8.06 11.71 5.88
CA VAL A 323 -7.38 10.41 6.00
C VAL A 323 -8.43 9.33 6.23
N GLU A 324 -8.56 8.40 5.29
CA GLU A 324 -9.68 7.46 5.19
C GLU A 324 -9.38 6.07 5.77
N ALA A 325 -8.12 5.66 5.81
CA ALA A 325 -7.73 4.38 6.38
C ALA A 325 -6.25 4.35 6.76
N MET A 326 -5.89 3.34 7.57
CA MET A 326 -4.51 2.96 7.90
C MET A 326 -4.33 1.45 7.79
N CYS A 327 -3.32 1.00 7.07
CA CYS A 327 -3.03 -0.40 6.83
C CYS A 327 -1.79 -0.84 7.63
N LEU A 328 -1.99 -1.75 8.61
CA LEU A 328 -0.89 -2.40 9.32
C LEU A 328 -0.16 -3.32 8.33
N TYR A 329 1.10 -3.01 8.03
CA TYR A 329 1.84 -3.68 6.98
C TYR A 329 3.30 -3.99 7.40
N PRO A 330 3.70 -5.27 7.31
CA PRO A 330 2.86 -6.43 7.06
C PRO A 330 2.13 -6.91 8.32
N ILE A 331 1.01 -7.62 8.12
CA ILE A 331 0.21 -8.15 9.24
C ILE A 331 0.84 -9.40 9.86
N PHE A 332 1.71 -10.11 9.11
CA PHE A 332 2.43 -11.32 9.53
C PHE A 332 3.93 -11.09 9.58
N ASP A 333 4.60 -11.81 10.47
CA ASP A 333 6.05 -11.98 10.41
C ASP A 333 6.44 -12.70 9.12
N TYR A 334 7.59 -12.34 8.54
CA TYR A 334 8.03 -12.89 7.26
C TYR A 334 9.56 -13.04 7.18
N PRO A 335 10.09 -13.84 6.23
CA PRO A 335 11.52 -13.88 5.95
C PRO A 335 11.96 -12.62 5.20
N GLY A 336 13.04 -12.00 5.65
CA GLY A 336 13.58 -10.76 5.06
C GLY A 336 13.91 -10.90 3.57
N TRP A 337 13.80 -9.79 2.86
CA TRP A 337 13.93 -9.73 1.41
C TRP A 337 15.31 -10.13 0.89
N ASP A 338 16.38 -9.72 1.58
CA ASP A 338 17.75 -9.86 1.08
C ASP A 338 18.48 -11.08 1.67
N ASN A 339 18.13 -11.53 2.88
CA ASN A 339 18.92 -12.49 3.66
C ASN A 339 18.11 -13.60 4.33
N ASP A 340 16.81 -13.67 4.07
CA ASP A 340 15.89 -14.66 4.65
C ASP A 340 15.86 -14.72 6.19
N ARG A 341 16.39 -13.69 6.89
CA ARG A 341 16.28 -13.60 8.34
C ARG A 341 14.82 -13.51 8.74
N HIS A 342 14.48 -14.03 9.89
CA HIS A 342 13.16 -13.82 10.47
C HIS A 342 12.99 -12.34 10.84
N CYS A 343 11.87 -11.72 10.43
CA CYS A 343 11.50 -10.35 10.75
C CYS A 343 10.24 -10.37 11.60
N ASP A 344 10.37 -9.95 12.86
CA ASP A 344 9.27 -9.76 13.81
C ASP A 344 8.57 -8.41 13.53
N VAL A 345 7.72 -8.36 12.52
CA VAL A 345 7.05 -7.15 12.02
C VAL A 345 5.54 -7.19 12.17
N GLY A 346 4.97 -8.40 12.22
CA GLY A 346 3.54 -8.64 12.18
C GLY A 346 2.82 -8.41 13.50
N LEU A 347 1.51 -8.19 13.40
CA LEU A 347 0.58 -8.39 14.51
C LEU A 347 0.50 -9.87 14.89
N PHE A 348 0.71 -10.72 13.88
CA PHE A 348 0.71 -12.17 14.02
C PHE A 348 2.02 -12.75 13.50
N GLY A 349 2.47 -13.81 14.18
CA GLY A 349 3.67 -14.55 13.80
C GLY A 349 3.50 -15.39 12.54
N THR A 350 4.54 -16.15 12.22
CA THR A 350 4.51 -17.16 11.15
C THR A 350 3.53 -18.29 11.50
N ALA A 351 2.86 -18.84 10.46
CA ALA A 351 1.97 -19.98 10.63
C ALA A 351 2.75 -21.25 11.02
N ASP A 352 2.25 -21.98 12.00
CA ASP A 352 2.73 -23.33 12.32
C ASP A 352 2.26 -24.38 11.29
N GLY A 353 2.38 -25.67 11.63
CA GLY A 353 1.94 -26.76 10.77
C GLY A 353 0.41 -26.87 10.60
N ALA A 354 -0.36 -26.34 11.56
CA ALA A 354 -1.82 -26.32 11.54
C ALA A 354 -2.39 -24.99 10.99
N GLY A 355 -1.53 -24.00 10.73
CA GLY A 355 -1.93 -22.67 10.28
C GLY A 355 -2.20 -21.71 11.43
N GLU A 356 -1.94 -22.10 12.68
CA GLU A 356 -2.11 -21.21 13.82
C GLU A 356 -1.00 -20.17 13.88
N ARG A 357 -1.38 -18.93 14.25
CA ARG A 357 -0.45 -17.80 14.33
C ARG A 357 -0.41 -17.21 15.73
N ARG A 358 0.78 -17.07 16.28
CA ARG A 358 0.99 -16.40 17.56
C ARG A 358 0.66 -14.91 17.44
N VAL A 359 -0.05 -14.38 18.41
CA VAL A 359 -0.35 -12.92 18.49
C VAL A 359 0.80 -12.20 19.19
N SER A 360 1.17 -11.02 18.69
CA SER A 360 2.01 -10.09 19.40
C SER A 360 1.14 -9.30 20.37
N GLU A 361 1.16 -9.67 21.65
CA GLU A 361 0.23 -9.16 22.66
C GLU A 361 0.33 -7.64 22.85
N GLU A 362 1.55 -7.08 22.89
CA GLU A 362 1.75 -5.64 23.04
C GLU A 362 1.21 -4.87 21.83
N TYR A 363 1.44 -5.40 20.62
CA TYR A 363 0.96 -4.78 19.39
C TYR A 363 -0.56 -4.88 19.27
N ALA A 364 -1.15 -6.03 19.66
CA ALA A 364 -2.59 -6.24 19.69
C ALA A 364 -3.28 -5.29 20.71
N ALA A 365 -2.72 -5.17 21.90
CA ALA A 365 -3.25 -4.26 22.92
C ALA A 365 -3.21 -2.79 22.45
N GLU A 366 -2.16 -2.38 21.72
CA GLU A 366 -2.11 -1.04 21.13
C GLU A 366 -3.16 -0.88 20.03
N LEU A 367 -3.31 -1.85 19.14
CA LEU A 367 -4.34 -1.82 18.12
C LEU A 367 -5.75 -1.70 18.71
N GLU A 368 -6.07 -2.46 19.74
CA GLU A 368 -7.36 -2.40 20.44
C GLU A 368 -7.63 -1.01 21.03
N ARG A 369 -6.62 -0.38 21.64
CA ARG A 369 -6.73 1.00 22.14
C ARG A 369 -7.02 2.01 21.03
N GLN A 370 -6.33 1.87 19.89
CA GLN A 370 -6.51 2.78 18.77
C GLN A 370 -7.85 2.55 18.04
N LEU A 371 -8.29 1.31 17.88
CA LEU A 371 -9.63 0.99 17.37
C LEU A 371 -10.71 1.69 18.19
N ALA A 372 -10.70 1.53 19.51
CA ALA A 372 -11.69 2.16 20.41
C ALA A 372 -11.65 3.70 20.31
N ARG A 373 -10.47 4.28 20.21
CA ARG A 373 -10.30 5.74 20.10
C ARG A 373 -10.87 6.28 18.79
N PHE A 374 -10.48 5.69 17.66
CA PHE A 374 -10.95 6.15 16.34
C PHE A 374 -12.44 5.92 16.15
N GLU A 375 -13.03 4.88 16.76
CA GLU A 375 -14.48 4.67 16.79
C GLU A 375 -15.17 5.80 17.55
N ALA A 376 -14.67 6.20 18.71
CA ALA A 376 -15.20 7.32 19.49
C ALA A 376 -15.11 8.66 18.74
N ASP A 377 -13.96 8.94 18.09
CA ASP A 377 -13.77 10.17 17.30
C ASP A 377 -14.73 10.23 16.10
N LEU A 378 -15.00 9.10 15.42
CA LEU A 378 -15.93 9.02 14.31
C LEU A 378 -17.39 9.21 14.75
N LEU A 379 -17.78 8.68 15.90
CA LEU A 379 -19.12 8.88 16.48
C LEU A 379 -19.34 10.35 16.85
N ALA A 380 -18.38 10.99 17.50
CA ALA A 380 -18.45 12.41 17.87
C ALA A 380 -18.61 13.31 16.63
N ALA A 381 -17.83 13.07 15.57
CA ALA A 381 -17.92 13.84 14.32
C ALA A 381 -19.28 13.68 13.61
N ASN A 382 -19.90 12.51 13.68
CA ASN A 382 -21.22 12.27 13.11
C ASN A 382 -22.32 13.02 13.91
N ASP A 383 -22.21 13.05 15.25
CA ASP A 383 -23.16 13.77 16.12
C ASP A 383 -23.09 15.28 15.87
N GLU A 384 -21.89 15.86 15.75
CA GLU A 384 -21.71 17.28 15.41
C GLU A 384 -22.32 17.61 14.05
N THR A 385 -22.10 16.77 13.04
CA THR A 385 -22.65 16.94 11.69
C THR A 385 -24.20 16.86 11.71
N ALA A 386 -24.75 15.95 12.50
CA ALA A 386 -26.21 15.81 12.66
C ALA A 386 -26.81 17.02 13.41
N ALA A 387 -26.12 17.57 14.40
CA ALA A 387 -26.55 18.79 15.12
C ALA A 387 -26.57 20.00 14.18
N LEU A 388 -25.50 20.23 13.39
CA LEU A 388 -25.42 21.33 12.43
C LEU A 388 -26.51 21.24 11.33
N ARG A 389 -26.88 20.05 10.90
CA ARG A 389 -27.98 19.87 9.91
C ARG A 389 -29.36 20.17 10.52
N ARG A 390 -29.56 19.95 11.83
CA ARG A 390 -30.82 20.28 12.54
C ARG A 390 -30.96 21.78 12.79
N GLU A 391 -29.85 22.48 12.98
CA GLU A 391 -29.84 23.95 13.15
C GLU A 391 -30.04 24.70 11.82
N ALA A 392 -29.72 24.05 10.69
CA ALA A 392 -29.87 24.63 9.34
C ALA A 392 -31.22 24.32 8.67
N SER A 393 -32.07 23.51 9.30
CA SER A 393 -33.43 23.13 8.86
C SER A 393 -34.52 23.81 9.69
#